data_c9d8a79d15634c7e87f7a59276c9765c
#
_entry.id   c9d8a79d15634c7e87f7a59276c9765c
#
_cell.length_a   1.000
_cell.length_b   1.000
_cell.length_c   1.000
_cell.angle_alpha   90.00
_cell.angle_beta   90.00
_cell.angle_gamma   90.00
#
_symmetry.space_group_name_H-M   'P 1'
#
loop_
_entity.id
_entity.type
_entity.pdbx_description
1 polymer ?
#
loop_
_entity_poly.entity_id
_entity_poly.type
_entity_poly.pdbx_seq_one_letter_code
_entity_poly.pdbx_strand_id
1 'polypeptide(L)'
;MITCPFCKEEIEERSYYCDQCGQALSYCKSCGHVGSGRRCTYCGGIMQSAQEIEAAVQRTTMVESMTSASPVTSISRSSIDISQSLVDPNVPRLTLVSNQLNISIQGINGAIIGRRQGPYRQLFEKDMYVSGVHAQLFYSQDTGWCVMDKHSSNGTFINRKRLQTDVGMPLKNNDILSIANINLQVIIN
;
A
#
# COMPACT_ATOMS: atom_id res chain seq x y z
N MET A 1 16.19 10.23 -3.39
CA MET A 1 17.13 9.94 -2.29
C MET A 1 16.33 9.44 -1.09
N ILE A 2 16.83 8.47 -0.37
CA ILE A 2 16.23 7.87 0.82
C ILE A 2 17.21 7.98 2.00
N THR A 3 16.70 7.95 3.21
CA THR A 3 17.55 8.05 4.41
C THR A 3 17.89 6.66 4.93
N CYS A 4 19.16 6.39 5.17
CA CYS A 4 19.62 5.12 5.76
C CYS A 4 19.01 4.94 7.15
N PRO A 5 18.39 3.79 7.46
CA PRO A 5 17.80 3.54 8.79
C PRO A 5 18.85 3.40 9.90
N PHE A 6 20.12 3.18 9.56
CA PHE A 6 21.20 2.95 10.51
C PHE A 6 22.00 4.21 10.83
N CYS A 7 22.58 4.88 9.81
CA CYS A 7 23.42 6.06 10.02
C CYS A 7 22.72 7.40 9.77
N LYS A 8 21.47 7.39 9.25
CA LYS A 8 20.66 8.56 8.96
C LYS A 8 21.16 9.45 7.79
N GLU A 9 22.19 9.00 7.09
CA GLU A 9 22.68 9.69 5.88
C GLU A 9 21.79 9.43 4.68
N GLU A 10 21.79 10.35 3.74
CA GLU A 10 21.10 10.21 2.47
C GLU A 10 21.82 9.23 1.55
N ILE A 11 21.07 8.33 0.95
CA ILE A 11 21.56 7.31 0.03
C ILE A 11 20.67 7.26 -1.23
N GLU A 12 21.23 6.70 -2.29
CA GLU A 12 20.47 6.51 -3.53
C GLU A 12 19.32 5.50 -3.34
N GLU A 13 18.24 5.75 -4.05
CA GLU A 13 17.11 4.80 -4.10
C GLU A 13 17.56 3.49 -4.77
N ARG A 14 17.16 2.36 -4.17
CA ARG A 14 17.50 1.01 -4.63
C ARG A 14 18.93 0.56 -4.37
N SER A 15 19.70 1.28 -3.57
CA SER A 15 21.02 0.80 -3.14
C SER A 15 20.91 -0.51 -2.35
N TYR A 16 21.81 -1.45 -2.59
CA TYR A 16 21.86 -2.73 -1.84
C TYR A 16 22.46 -2.55 -0.45
N TYR A 17 23.37 -1.62 -0.33
CA TYR A 17 24.09 -1.30 0.88
C TYR A 17 24.16 0.22 1.05
N CYS A 18 24.20 0.65 2.29
CA CYS A 18 24.54 2.05 2.56
C CYS A 18 26.03 2.26 2.30
N ASP A 19 26.36 3.17 1.41
CA ASP A 19 27.74 3.53 1.07
C ASP A 19 28.50 4.20 2.23
N GLN A 20 27.78 4.79 3.19
CA GLN A 20 28.36 5.46 4.35
C GLN A 20 28.66 4.51 5.52
N CYS A 21 27.74 3.57 5.82
CA CYS A 21 27.92 2.66 6.97
C CYS A 21 28.08 1.18 6.59
N GLY A 22 28.00 0.83 5.31
CA GLY A 22 28.18 -0.51 4.79
C GLY A 22 27.05 -1.51 5.14
N GLN A 23 25.98 -1.06 5.80
CA GLN A 23 24.88 -1.94 6.20
C GLN A 23 24.01 -2.33 5.01
N ALA A 24 23.63 -3.60 4.95
CA ALA A 24 22.69 -4.10 3.95
C ALA A 24 21.30 -3.47 4.16
N LEU A 25 20.70 -3.03 3.07
CA LEU A 25 19.40 -2.38 3.08
C LEU A 25 18.30 -3.39 2.74
N SER A 26 17.18 -3.25 3.43
CA SER A 26 15.97 -4.02 3.15
C SER A 26 14.85 -3.06 2.75
N TYR A 27 14.07 -3.49 1.77
CA TYR A 27 12.96 -2.71 1.23
C TYR A 27 11.64 -3.41 1.49
N CYS A 28 10.64 -2.63 1.84
CA CYS A 28 9.31 -3.17 2.00
C CYS A 28 8.69 -3.50 0.65
N LYS A 29 8.25 -4.75 0.47
CA LYS A 29 7.59 -5.21 -0.75
C LYS A 29 6.30 -4.45 -1.06
N SER A 30 5.63 -3.94 -0.03
CA SER A 30 4.32 -3.30 -0.17
C SER A 30 4.39 -1.79 -0.39
N CYS A 31 5.36 -1.08 0.23
CA CYS A 31 5.43 0.38 0.17
C CYS A 31 6.80 0.94 -0.25
N GLY A 32 7.79 0.08 -0.51
CA GLY A 32 9.14 0.51 -0.92
C GLY A 32 9.97 1.17 0.20
N HIS A 33 9.43 1.27 1.42
CA HIS A 33 10.15 1.91 2.52
C HIS A 33 11.41 1.12 2.87
N VAL A 34 12.53 1.84 3.04
CA VAL A 34 13.78 1.24 3.50
C VAL A 34 13.79 1.14 5.02
N GLY A 35 14.21 0.00 5.54
CA GLY A 35 14.22 -0.23 6.98
C GLY A 35 15.10 -1.41 7.37
N SER A 36 15.15 -1.68 8.67
CA SER A 36 15.82 -2.83 9.26
C SER A 36 14.79 -3.74 9.93
N GLY A 37 14.88 -5.05 9.69
CA GLY A 37 13.99 -6.02 10.32
C GLY A 37 13.15 -6.83 9.34
N ARG A 38 12.30 -7.72 9.87
CA ARG A 38 11.47 -8.62 9.05
C ARG A 38 10.15 -7.98 8.61
N ARG A 39 9.71 -6.94 9.32
CA ARG A 39 8.48 -6.21 9.02
C ARG A 39 8.76 -4.72 8.88
N CYS A 40 8.10 -4.11 7.94
CA CYS A 40 8.18 -2.68 7.72
C CYS A 40 7.56 -1.94 8.92
N THR A 41 8.33 -1.07 9.54
CA THR A 41 7.86 -0.21 10.64
C THR A 41 6.84 0.81 10.16
N TYR A 42 6.73 0.97 8.85
CA TYR A 42 5.89 1.96 8.20
C TYR A 42 4.50 1.44 7.80
N CYS A 43 4.42 0.25 7.18
CA CYS A 43 3.17 -0.32 6.70
C CYS A 43 2.88 -1.73 7.22
N GLY A 44 3.77 -2.30 8.06
CA GLY A 44 3.64 -3.67 8.56
C GLY A 44 3.95 -4.77 7.52
N GLY A 45 4.21 -4.40 6.27
CA GLY A 45 4.54 -5.30 5.17
C GLY A 45 5.85 -6.05 5.40
N ILE A 46 6.09 -7.09 4.58
CA ILE A 46 7.31 -7.90 4.67
C ILE A 46 8.48 -7.13 4.06
N MET A 47 9.59 -7.08 4.79
CA MET A 47 10.85 -6.54 4.31
C MET A 47 11.61 -7.62 3.54
N GLN A 48 12.16 -7.26 2.39
CA GLN A 48 13.03 -8.11 1.59
C GLN A 48 14.38 -7.42 1.41
N SER A 49 15.46 -8.21 1.41
CA SER A 49 16.76 -7.65 1.05
C SER A 49 16.77 -7.22 -0.42
N ALA A 50 17.54 -6.20 -0.73
CA ALA A 50 17.67 -5.72 -2.11
C ALA A 50 18.14 -6.86 -3.06
N GLN A 51 18.96 -7.79 -2.57
CA GLN A 51 19.41 -8.97 -3.31
C GLN A 51 18.29 -9.96 -3.64
N GLU A 52 17.33 -10.17 -2.75
CA GLU A 52 16.18 -11.05 -3.00
C GLU A 52 15.22 -10.49 -4.05
N ILE A 53 15.12 -9.16 -4.15
CA ILE A 53 14.28 -8.49 -5.14
C ILE A 53 14.82 -8.73 -6.55
N GLU A 54 16.13 -8.63 -6.74
CA GLU A 54 16.76 -8.88 -8.06
C GLU A 54 16.77 -10.36 -8.46
N ALA A 55 16.98 -11.25 -7.52
CA ALA A 55 16.89 -12.69 -7.78
C ALA A 55 15.48 -13.11 -8.23
N ALA A 56 14.45 -12.42 -7.76
CA ALA A 56 13.08 -12.64 -8.23
C ALA A 56 12.86 -12.11 -9.65
N VAL A 57 13.45 -10.96 -10.00
CA VAL A 57 13.37 -10.38 -11.35
C VAL A 57 14.12 -11.23 -12.36
N GLN A 58 15.31 -11.73 -12.01
CA GLN A 58 16.10 -12.59 -12.91
C GLN A 58 15.47 -13.96 -13.16
N ARG A 59 14.74 -14.53 -12.20
CA ARG A 59 13.98 -15.77 -12.40
C ARG A 59 12.83 -15.60 -13.40
N THR A 60 12.25 -14.42 -13.49
CA THR A 60 11.15 -14.13 -14.42
C THR A 60 11.68 -13.98 -15.87
N THR A 61 12.92 -13.51 -16.05
CA THR A 61 13.52 -13.33 -17.38
C THR A 61 14.15 -14.60 -17.99
N MET A 62 14.42 -15.63 -17.17
CA MET A 62 15.01 -16.88 -17.66
C MET A 62 14.01 -17.94 -18.14
N VAL A 63 12.70 -17.71 -18.00
CA VAL A 63 11.66 -18.65 -18.47
C VAL A 63 11.22 -18.38 -19.91
N GLU A 64 11.66 -17.30 -20.54
CA GLU A 64 11.25 -16.92 -21.91
C GLU A 64 12.20 -17.37 -23.04
N SER A 65 13.22 -18.16 -22.76
CA SER A 65 14.17 -18.56 -23.81
C SER A 65 14.30 -20.06 -24.05
N MET A 66 13.22 -20.84 -23.96
CA MET A 66 13.18 -22.17 -24.57
C MET A 66 11.74 -22.58 -24.87
N THR A 67 11.26 -22.28 -26.06
CA THR A 67 10.57 -23.20 -26.96
C THR A 67 10.11 -22.47 -28.22
N SER A 68 10.77 -22.76 -29.34
CA SER A 68 10.29 -22.50 -30.67
C SER A 68 9.32 -23.59 -31.07
N ALA A 69 8.09 -23.25 -31.44
CA ALA A 69 7.30 -23.82 -32.52
C ALA A 69 5.84 -23.33 -32.46
N SER A 70 5.45 -22.59 -33.50
CA SER A 70 4.07 -22.21 -33.79
C SER A 70 3.23 -23.43 -34.23
N PRO A 71 1.86 -23.38 -34.27
CA PRO A 71 1.12 -22.43 -35.09
C PRO A 71 -0.19 -21.85 -34.50
N VAL A 72 -0.51 -20.68 -35.03
CA VAL A 72 -1.78 -19.95 -35.13
C VAL A 72 -3.07 -20.54 -34.56
N THR A 73 -3.71 -19.79 -33.68
CA THR A 73 -5.15 -19.54 -33.72
C THR A 73 -5.48 -18.27 -32.93
N SER A 74 -6.16 -17.38 -33.61
CA SER A 74 -6.72 -16.12 -33.15
C SER A 74 -7.55 -16.28 -31.88
N ILE A 75 -7.21 -15.54 -30.80
CA ILE A 75 -8.15 -15.26 -29.71
C ILE A 75 -7.97 -13.82 -29.26
N SER A 76 -9.08 -13.13 -29.27
CA SER A 76 -9.47 -11.84 -28.79
C SER A 76 -8.61 -11.21 -27.68
N ARG A 77 -8.34 -9.92 -27.86
CA ARG A 77 -7.89 -8.98 -26.83
C ARG A 77 -8.79 -9.06 -25.60
N SER A 78 -8.36 -9.76 -24.59
CA SER A 78 -8.90 -9.63 -23.25
C SER A 78 -7.94 -8.76 -22.44
N SER A 79 -8.45 -7.65 -21.99
CA SER A 79 -7.80 -6.75 -21.06
C SER A 79 -7.25 -7.57 -19.89
N ILE A 80 -5.93 -7.58 -19.72
CA ILE A 80 -5.30 -8.17 -18.54
C ILE A 80 -5.60 -7.25 -17.37
N ASP A 81 -6.60 -7.61 -16.61
CA ASP A 81 -6.97 -6.99 -15.36
C ASP A 81 -5.92 -7.37 -14.31
N ILE A 82 -4.93 -6.49 -14.10
CA ILE A 82 -3.82 -6.66 -13.15
C ILE A 82 -4.33 -6.62 -11.69
N SER A 83 -5.63 -6.48 -11.48
CA SER A 83 -6.26 -6.33 -10.17
C SER A 83 -6.42 -7.63 -9.37
N GLN A 84 -6.06 -8.81 -9.90
CA GLN A 84 -6.41 -10.09 -9.25
C GLN A 84 -5.35 -10.72 -8.35
N SER A 85 -4.14 -10.14 -8.20
CA SER A 85 -3.04 -10.84 -7.53
C SER A 85 -2.83 -10.51 -6.05
N LEU A 86 -3.64 -9.66 -5.42
CA LEU A 86 -3.45 -9.21 -4.03
C LEU A 86 -4.67 -9.38 -3.12
N VAL A 87 -5.67 -10.11 -3.55
CA VAL A 87 -6.87 -10.34 -2.72
C VAL A 87 -6.74 -11.72 -2.05
N ASP A 88 -6.50 -11.73 -0.75
CA ASP A 88 -6.60 -12.92 0.07
C ASP A 88 -8.08 -13.39 0.04
N PRO A 89 -8.38 -14.61 -0.41
CA PRO A 89 -9.77 -15.07 -0.56
C PRO A 89 -10.57 -15.09 0.74
N ASN A 90 -9.91 -15.04 1.88
CA ASN A 90 -10.53 -15.00 3.20
C ASN A 90 -10.79 -13.57 3.73
N VAL A 91 -10.38 -12.53 3.02
CA VAL A 91 -10.61 -11.15 3.43
C VAL A 91 -11.81 -10.56 2.69
N PRO A 92 -12.88 -10.14 3.39
CA PRO A 92 -14.02 -9.47 2.77
C PRO A 92 -13.54 -8.26 1.94
N ARG A 93 -14.15 -8.05 0.78
CA ARG A 93 -13.79 -6.94 -0.08
C ARG A 93 -14.26 -5.62 0.55
N LEU A 94 -13.31 -4.71 0.80
CA LEU A 94 -13.61 -3.34 1.22
C LEU A 94 -13.58 -2.42 -0.01
N THR A 95 -14.61 -1.60 -0.16
CA THR A 95 -14.66 -0.51 -1.14
C THR A 95 -15.00 0.78 -0.41
N LEU A 96 -14.25 1.85 -0.68
CA LEU A 96 -14.51 3.19 -0.16
C LEU A 96 -14.91 4.09 -1.33
N VAL A 97 -16.10 4.67 -1.27
CA VAL A 97 -16.68 5.44 -2.38
C VAL A 97 -16.98 6.86 -1.98
N SER A 98 -16.57 7.82 -2.80
CA SER A 98 -17.04 9.21 -2.71
C SER A 98 -17.72 9.61 -4.01
N ASN A 99 -19.04 9.75 -3.96
CA ASN A 99 -19.82 10.21 -5.12
C ASN A 99 -19.53 11.67 -5.47
N GLN A 100 -19.17 12.51 -4.48
CA GLN A 100 -18.87 13.92 -4.70
C GLN A 100 -17.58 14.15 -5.50
N LEU A 101 -16.57 13.30 -5.28
CA LEU A 101 -15.27 13.38 -5.93
C LEU A 101 -15.08 12.33 -7.02
N ASN A 102 -16.09 11.50 -7.27
CA ASN A 102 -16.02 10.36 -8.18
C ASN A 102 -14.82 9.44 -7.88
N ILE A 103 -14.58 9.18 -6.59
CA ILE A 103 -13.49 8.32 -6.10
C ILE A 103 -14.07 6.96 -5.71
N SER A 104 -13.41 5.89 -6.15
CA SER A 104 -13.64 4.53 -5.70
C SER A 104 -12.31 3.88 -5.37
N ILE A 105 -12.14 3.47 -4.13
CA ILE A 105 -10.92 2.87 -3.58
C ILE A 105 -11.21 1.43 -3.20
N GLN A 106 -10.46 0.48 -3.74
CA GLN A 106 -10.43 -0.90 -3.26
C GLN A 106 -9.53 -0.98 -2.04
N GLY A 107 -10.05 -1.50 -0.93
CA GLY A 107 -9.28 -1.68 0.29
C GLY A 107 -8.18 -2.74 0.11
N ILE A 108 -6.96 -2.37 0.42
CA ILE A 108 -5.80 -3.27 0.45
C ILE A 108 -5.34 -3.38 1.89
N ASN A 109 -5.15 -4.61 2.37
CA ASN A 109 -4.69 -4.83 3.75
C ASN A 109 -3.29 -4.25 3.97
N GLY A 110 -3.16 -3.40 4.98
CA GLY A 110 -1.93 -2.67 5.32
C GLY A 110 -1.70 -1.37 4.53
N ALA A 111 -2.61 -1.03 3.60
CA ALA A 111 -2.43 0.13 2.73
C ALA A 111 -2.49 1.46 3.48
N ILE A 112 -1.58 2.35 3.10
CA ILE A 112 -1.60 3.75 3.55
C ILE A 112 -2.52 4.57 2.64
N ILE A 113 -3.35 5.39 3.25
CA ILE A 113 -4.08 6.48 2.61
C ILE A 113 -3.31 7.76 2.91
N GLY A 114 -2.86 8.46 1.87
CA GLY A 114 -2.12 9.70 2.05
C GLY A 114 -1.77 10.38 0.73
N ARG A 115 -1.42 11.66 0.83
CA ARG A 115 -1.08 12.50 -0.31
C ARG A 115 0.25 12.14 -0.96
N ARG A 116 1.21 11.64 -0.17
CA ARG A 116 2.58 11.34 -0.64
C ARG A 116 2.85 9.84 -0.72
N GLN A 117 2.08 9.01 -0.01
CA GLN A 117 2.38 7.60 0.16
C GLN A 117 1.12 6.74 0.06
N GLY A 118 1.35 5.47 -0.29
CA GLY A 118 0.33 4.46 -0.42
C GLY A 118 -0.18 4.29 -1.86
N PRO A 119 -0.92 3.21 -2.10
CA PRO A 119 -1.41 2.86 -3.44
C PRO A 119 -2.43 3.87 -3.97
N TYR A 120 -3.02 4.68 -3.10
CA TYR A 120 -4.07 5.65 -3.45
C TYR A 120 -3.54 7.07 -3.61
N ARG A 121 -2.22 7.27 -3.61
CA ARG A 121 -1.57 8.59 -3.68
C ARG A 121 -2.15 9.48 -4.78
N GLN A 122 -2.35 8.95 -5.97
CA GLN A 122 -2.83 9.70 -7.13
C GLN A 122 -4.21 10.37 -6.89
N LEU A 123 -5.03 9.78 -6.03
CA LEU A 123 -6.35 10.30 -5.70
C LEU A 123 -6.28 11.50 -4.73
N PHE A 124 -5.23 11.57 -3.92
CA PHE A 124 -5.09 12.54 -2.84
C PHE A 124 -3.93 13.53 -3.03
N GLU A 125 -3.09 13.37 -4.06
CA GLU A 125 -1.86 14.17 -4.25
C GLU A 125 -2.12 15.68 -4.38
N LYS A 126 -3.29 16.07 -4.89
CA LYS A 126 -3.69 17.47 -5.07
C LYS A 126 -4.43 18.03 -3.87
N ASP A 127 -4.83 17.21 -2.92
CA ASP A 127 -5.57 17.66 -1.74
C ASP A 127 -4.60 18.03 -0.62
N MET A 128 -4.48 19.34 -0.36
CA MET A 128 -3.56 19.87 0.65
C MET A 128 -4.01 19.58 2.09
N TYR A 129 -5.28 19.22 2.31
CA TYR A 129 -5.80 18.88 3.63
C TYR A 129 -5.46 17.43 4.02
N VAL A 130 -5.17 16.58 3.06
CA VAL A 130 -4.72 15.20 3.31
C VAL A 130 -3.22 15.19 3.61
N SER A 131 -2.83 14.63 4.75
CA SER A 131 -1.43 14.47 5.15
C SER A 131 -0.67 13.55 4.21
N GLY A 132 0.66 13.68 4.14
CA GLY A 132 1.53 12.82 3.33
C GLY A 132 1.33 11.34 3.62
N VAL A 133 1.22 11.00 4.90
CA VAL A 133 0.69 9.77 5.48
C VAL A 133 -0.49 10.20 6.33
N HIS A 134 -1.69 9.74 6.05
CA HIS A 134 -2.88 10.21 6.76
C HIS A 134 -3.50 9.12 7.62
N ALA A 135 -3.84 8.00 7.02
CA ALA A 135 -4.45 6.86 7.68
C ALA A 135 -3.92 5.54 7.09
N GLN A 136 -4.14 4.46 7.81
CA GLN A 136 -3.80 3.11 7.37
C GLN A 136 -5.03 2.22 7.44
N LEU A 137 -5.29 1.50 6.36
CA LEU A 137 -6.28 0.42 6.34
C LEU A 137 -5.60 -0.90 6.71
N PHE A 138 -6.26 -1.72 7.50
CA PHE A 138 -5.81 -3.08 7.77
C PHE A 138 -7.00 -3.99 8.09
N TYR A 139 -6.80 -5.28 7.89
CA TYR A 139 -7.78 -6.30 8.20
C TYR A 139 -7.31 -7.16 9.36
N SER A 140 -8.20 -7.37 10.32
CA SER A 140 -8.00 -8.29 11.43
C SER A 140 -9.08 -9.37 11.39
N GLN A 141 -8.73 -10.60 11.69
CA GLN A 141 -9.70 -11.70 11.75
C GLN A 141 -10.76 -11.49 12.85
N ASP A 142 -10.39 -10.83 13.94
CA ASP A 142 -11.28 -10.61 15.09
C ASP A 142 -12.24 -9.45 14.89
N THR A 143 -11.78 -8.37 14.26
CA THR A 143 -12.53 -7.10 14.17
C THR A 143 -12.93 -6.71 12.75
N GLY A 144 -12.48 -7.46 11.76
CA GLY A 144 -12.70 -7.15 10.35
C GLY A 144 -11.81 -6.00 9.84
N TRP A 145 -12.30 -5.26 8.88
CA TRP A 145 -11.60 -4.08 8.36
C TRP A 145 -11.52 -2.97 9.39
N CYS A 146 -10.33 -2.43 9.55
CA CYS A 146 -10.04 -1.34 10.48
C CYS A 146 -9.32 -0.20 9.75
N VAL A 147 -9.47 1.00 10.31
CA VAL A 147 -8.69 2.18 9.92
C VAL A 147 -7.99 2.74 11.15
N MET A 148 -6.77 3.24 10.95
CA MET A 148 -5.92 3.84 11.97
C MET A 148 -5.43 5.20 11.49
N ASP A 149 -5.61 6.25 12.27
CA ASP A 149 -5.04 7.56 11.99
C ASP A 149 -3.53 7.56 12.20
N LYS A 150 -2.77 8.07 11.25
CA LYS A 150 -1.30 8.10 11.28
C LYS A 150 -0.77 9.51 11.57
N HIS A 151 -1.22 10.09 12.68
CA HIS A 151 -0.86 11.46 13.10
C HIS A 151 -1.20 12.50 12.04
N SER A 152 -2.37 12.37 11.45
CA SER A 152 -2.81 13.29 10.41
C SER A 152 -3.10 14.68 10.99
N SER A 153 -2.78 15.74 10.22
CA SER A 153 -2.97 17.13 10.66
C SER A 153 -4.44 17.47 10.86
N ASN A 154 -5.30 17.03 9.95
CA ASN A 154 -6.72 17.36 9.96
C ASN A 154 -7.61 16.26 10.54
N GLY A 155 -7.03 15.10 10.85
CA GLY A 155 -7.70 13.98 11.50
C GLY A 155 -8.43 13.05 10.54
N THR A 156 -8.63 11.84 11.04
CA THR A 156 -9.48 10.80 10.43
C THR A 156 -10.73 10.64 11.29
N PHE A 157 -11.88 10.45 10.67
CA PHE A 157 -13.16 10.34 11.37
C PHE A 157 -13.98 9.16 10.84
N ILE A 158 -14.72 8.52 11.73
CA ILE A 158 -15.78 7.57 11.38
C ILE A 158 -17.10 8.15 11.90
N ASN A 159 -18.07 8.36 11.00
CA ASN A 159 -19.39 8.92 11.32
C ASN A 159 -19.28 10.23 12.14
N ARG A 160 -18.38 11.13 11.72
CA ARG A 160 -18.05 12.41 12.37
C ARG A 160 -17.32 12.31 13.72
N LYS A 161 -17.03 11.11 14.22
CA LYS A 161 -16.24 10.91 15.43
C LYS A 161 -14.76 10.82 15.06
N ARG A 162 -13.95 11.74 15.61
CA ARG A 162 -12.49 11.74 15.38
C ARG A 162 -11.84 10.51 15.99
N LEU A 163 -10.92 9.89 15.27
CA LEU A 163 -10.14 8.78 15.74
C LEU A 163 -8.96 9.25 16.59
N GLN A 164 -8.56 8.40 17.53
CA GLN A 164 -7.29 8.56 18.21
C GLN A 164 -6.17 8.07 17.29
N THR A 165 -5.04 8.76 17.33
CA THR A 165 -3.86 8.39 16.55
C THR A 165 -3.31 7.03 16.99
N ASP A 166 -2.86 6.23 16.02
CA ASP A 166 -2.30 4.90 16.21
C ASP A 166 -3.24 3.87 16.89
N VAL A 167 -4.53 4.19 16.97
CA VAL A 167 -5.56 3.27 17.45
C VAL A 167 -6.39 2.77 16.28
N GLY A 168 -6.43 1.44 16.09
CA GLY A 168 -7.25 0.80 15.06
C GLY A 168 -8.73 0.83 15.43
N MET A 169 -9.56 1.38 14.54
CA MET A 169 -11.01 1.42 14.71
C MET A 169 -11.69 0.59 13.63
N PRO A 170 -12.60 -0.34 14.00
CA PRO A 170 -13.30 -1.16 13.03
C PRO A 170 -14.24 -0.33 12.16
N LEU A 171 -14.26 -0.68 10.87
CA LEU A 171 -15.16 -0.14 9.86
C LEU A 171 -16.35 -1.09 9.69
N LYS A 172 -17.53 -0.52 9.63
CA LYS A 172 -18.76 -1.25 9.34
C LYS A 172 -19.31 -0.85 7.97
N ASN A 173 -20.08 -1.75 7.40
CA ASN A 173 -20.78 -1.44 6.15
C ASN A 173 -21.68 -0.21 6.33
N ASN A 174 -21.67 0.69 5.36
CA ASN A 174 -22.36 1.99 5.36
C ASN A 174 -21.79 3.07 6.32
N ASP A 175 -20.69 2.83 7.02
CA ASP A 175 -20.02 3.91 7.74
C ASP A 175 -19.52 4.99 6.77
N ILE A 176 -19.40 6.20 7.28
CA ILE A 176 -18.75 7.31 6.57
C ILE A 176 -17.37 7.49 7.16
N LEU A 177 -16.34 7.10 6.41
CA LEU A 177 -14.95 7.37 6.72
C LEU A 177 -14.57 8.73 6.14
N SER A 178 -14.15 9.67 6.99
CA SER A 178 -13.66 10.97 6.53
C SER A 178 -12.14 11.05 6.69
N ILE A 179 -11.46 11.30 5.59
CA ILE A 179 -10.03 11.56 5.50
C ILE A 179 -9.85 13.07 5.32
N ALA A 180 -9.52 13.79 6.37
CA ALA A 180 -9.59 15.25 6.43
C ALA A 180 -11.01 15.75 6.05
N ASN A 181 -11.15 16.40 4.90
CA ASN A 181 -12.40 16.92 4.35
C ASN A 181 -13.11 15.98 3.36
N ILE A 182 -12.51 14.83 3.03
CA ILE A 182 -13.04 13.89 2.04
C ILE A 182 -13.86 12.81 2.75
N ASN A 183 -15.14 12.70 2.38
CA ASN A 183 -16.04 11.68 2.90
C ASN A 183 -16.13 10.50 1.94
N LEU A 184 -15.90 9.31 2.48
CA LEU A 184 -15.90 8.04 1.79
C LEU A 184 -16.93 7.11 2.45
N GLN A 185 -17.89 6.62 1.69
CA GLN A 185 -18.81 5.58 2.16
C GLN A 185 -18.10 4.23 2.18
N VAL A 186 -18.21 3.52 3.27
CA VAL A 186 -17.66 2.18 3.47
C VAL A 186 -18.62 1.14 2.92
N ILE A 187 -18.15 0.27 2.03
CA ILE A 187 -18.89 -0.87 1.48
C ILE A 187 -18.04 -2.12 1.73
N ILE A 188 -18.58 -3.09 2.46
CA ILE A 188 -17.93 -4.36 2.77
C ILE A 188 -18.82 -5.48 2.25
N ASN A 189 -18.27 -6.34 1.37
CA ASN A 189 -18.95 -7.46 0.72
C ASN A 189 -18.23 -8.78 0.98
#